data_459359dd128963c7accc99086791882b
#
_entry.id   459359dd128963c7accc99086791882b
#
_cell.length_a   1.000
_cell.length_b   1.000
_cell.length_c   1.000
_cell.angle_alpha   90.00
_cell.angle_beta   90.00
_cell.angle_gamma   90.00
#
_symmetry.space_group_name_H-M   'P 1'
#
loop_
_entity.id
_entity.type
_entity.pdbx_description
1 polymer ?
#
loop_
_entity_poly.entity_id
_entity_poly.type
_entity_poly.pdbx_seq_one_letter_code
_entity_poly.pdbx_strand_id
1 'polypeptide(L)'
;MTFFLAMGQDAPNFVITDSDGVEHDLYADHLDQGKTVVVKLFFTSCPPCISLAPLMESKYQQWGAGQYDVEFFELSTQSFDSNADVAQYKTTHNVSFPGAGADGGSLDAVAPYQSGTYGPYFGTPTIIVLSPDGSVDMGVDPTQLDAVIAATGATGMDSGNGGGGGTDLTTTYDISASVAGSTVPSAVSYYLKPANADTPLYDILSITNGSLDFEYPSNDFPALEEPVIIAVATGSIVDDNVNALDLLKIRKHILELESFTTDEQLLGADVNGDGNINALDLLNLQKALLELISEFPNGTPSWKSTPAQIPLVENVGQAEAVQFTLIKTGNVN
;
A
#
# COMPACT_ATOMS: atom_id res chain seq x y z
N MET A 1 11.67 -44.74 16.99
CA MET A 1 10.86 -43.54 17.16
C MET A 1 10.42 -43.12 15.77
N THR A 2 9.21 -43.57 15.39
CA THR A 2 8.67 -43.36 14.03
C THR A 2 8.08 -41.97 13.99
N PHE A 3 8.69 -41.06 13.25
CA PHE A 3 8.08 -39.77 12.96
C PHE A 3 6.88 -40.03 12.02
N PHE A 4 5.67 -39.88 12.53
CA PHE A 4 4.52 -39.64 11.69
C PHE A 4 4.65 -38.19 11.18
N LEU A 5 5.05 -38.03 9.93
CA LEU A 5 4.75 -36.84 9.16
C LEU A 5 3.22 -36.79 9.09
N ALA A 6 2.62 -35.79 9.69
CA ALA A 6 1.25 -35.41 9.39
C ALA A 6 1.25 -35.02 7.92
N MET A 7 0.77 -35.90 7.06
CA MET A 7 0.47 -35.58 5.68
C MET A 7 -0.70 -34.62 5.76
N GLY A 8 -0.48 -33.32 5.50
CA GLY A 8 -1.54 -32.38 5.22
C GLY A 8 -2.36 -32.95 4.05
N GLN A 9 -3.65 -32.72 4.05
CA GLN A 9 -4.48 -33.13 2.92
C GLN A 9 -4.19 -32.17 1.77
N ASP A 10 -3.87 -32.70 0.58
CA ASP A 10 -3.60 -31.90 -0.61
C ASP A 10 -4.82 -31.05 -1.00
N ALA A 11 -4.58 -29.90 -1.60
CA ALA A 11 -5.62 -29.03 -2.12
C ALA A 11 -6.58 -29.80 -3.06
N PRO A 12 -7.90 -29.65 -2.89
CA PRO A 12 -8.85 -30.30 -3.80
C PRO A 12 -8.75 -29.62 -5.18
N ASN A 13 -8.64 -30.43 -6.23
CA ASN A 13 -8.69 -29.88 -7.59
C ASN A 13 -10.03 -29.23 -7.87
N PHE A 14 -10.00 -28.14 -8.60
CA PHE A 14 -11.19 -27.52 -9.17
C PHE A 14 -10.96 -27.15 -10.63
N VAL A 15 -12.05 -27.16 -11.39
CA VAL A 15 -12.09 -26.57 -12.73
C VAL A 15 -13.15 -25.50 -12.72
N ILE A 16 -12.78 -24.29 -13.09
CA ILE A 16 -13.68 -23.14 -13.15
C ILE A 16 -13.61 -22.49 -14.53
N THR A 17 -14.69 -21.83 -14.93
CA THR A 17 -14.67 -20.85 -16.02
C THR A 17 -14.82 -19.48 -15.41
N ASP A 18 -13.85 -18.61 -15.59
CA ASP A 18 -13.87 -17.28 -15.02
C ASP A 18 -14.88 -16.34 -15.73
N SER A 19 -14.99 -15.12 -15.19
CA SER A 19 -15.92 -14.11 -15.72
C SER A 19 -15.51 -13.56 -17.11
N ASP A 20 -14.30 -13.85 -17.57
CA ASP A 20 -13.79 -13.49 -18.90
C ASP A 20 -13.93 -14.67 -19.89
N GLY A 21 -14.48 -15.82 -19.43
CA GLY A 21 -14.73 -17.02 -20.21
C GLY A 21 -13.55 -17.94 -20.37
N VAL A 22 -12.51 -17.77 -19.57
CA VAL A 22 -11.30 -18.62 -19.55
C VAL A 22 -11.51 -19.77 -18.57
N GLU A 23 -11.20 -21.01 -19.02
CA GLU A 23 -11.21 -22.19 -18.16
C GLU A 23 -9.85 -22.33 -17.45
N HIS A 24 -9.89 -22.65 -16.15
CA HIS A 24 -8.73 -22.87 -15.29
C HIS A 24 -8.89 -24.18 -14.54
N ASP A 25 -7.92 -25.08 -14.68
CA ASP A 25 -7.74 -26.29 -13.84
C ASP A 25 -6.64 -26.01 -12.82
N LEU A 26 -6.97 -26.10 -11.52
CA LEU A 26 -6.03 -25.76 -10.45
C LEU A 26 -4.68 -26.49 -10.57
N TYR A 27 -4.73 -27.80 -10.82
CA TYR A 27 -3.50 -28.58 -10.93
C TYR A 27 -2.85 -28.44 -12.30
N ALA A 28 -3.61 -28.73 -13.37
CA ALA A 28 -3.04 -28.80 -14.71
C ALA A 28 -2.45 -27.47 -15.19
N ASP A 29 -3.09 -26.36 -14.87
CA ASP A 29 -2.69 -25.04 -15.37
C ASP A 29 -1.82 -24.26 -14.38
N HIS A 30 -1.82 -24.65 -13.07
CA HIS A 30 -1.15 -23.87 -12.04
C HIS A 30 -0.21 -24.68 -11.16
N LEU A 31 -0.70 -25.54 -10.23
CA LEU A 31 0.16 -26.22 -9.24
C LEU A 31 1.20 -27.14 -9.90
N ASP A 32 0.81 -27.94 -10.89
CA ASP A 32 1.71 -28.82 -11.64
C ASP A 32 2.71 -28.03 -12.53
N GLN A 33 2.43 -26.75 -12.78
CA GLN A 33 3.34 -25.83 -13.46
C GLN A 33 4.29 -25.11 -12.48
N GLY A 34 4.21 -25.46 -11.19
CA GLY A 34 5.04 -24.85 -10.15
C GLY A 34 4.55 -23.49 -9.67
N LYS A 35 3.30 -23.12 -9.98
CA LYS A 35 2.72 -21.85 -9.51
C LYS A 35 2.09 -21.99 -8.13
N THR A 36 2.27 -20.98 -7.31
CA THR A 36 1.48 -20.76 -6.10
C THR A 36 0.16 -20.12 -6.50
N VAL A 37 -0.94 -20.56 -5.88
CA VAL A 37 -2.27 -20.02 -6.17
C VAL A 37 -2.87 -19.38 -4.92
N VAL A 38 -3.26 -18.13 -5.05
CA VAL A 38 -3.99 -17.39 -4.00
C VAL A 38 -5.47 -17.37 -4.35
N VAL A 39 -6.31 -17.89 -3.46
CA VAL A 39 -7.76 -17.91 -3.64
C VAL A 39 -8.42 -17.02 -2.59
N LYS A 40 -9.18 -16.02 -3.05
CA LYS A 40 -10.06 -15.20 -2.20
C LYS A 40 -11.48 -15.71 -2.29
N LEU A 41 -12.02 -16.25 -1.21
CA LEU A 41 -13.45 -16.56 -1.08
C LEU A 41 -14.22 -15.28 -0.79
N PHE A 42 -15.22 -14.97 -1.61
CA PHE A 42 -15.96 -13.71 -1.54
C PHE A 42 -17.43 -13.87 -1.96
N PHE A 43 -18.15 -12.77 -2.04
CA PHE A 43 -19.35 -12.58 -2.84
C PHE A 43 -19.51 -11.10 -3.21
N THR A 44 -20.22 -10.83 -4.31
CA THR A 44 -20.20 -9.52 -4.99
C THR A 44 -20.71 -8.36 -4.13
N SER A 45 -21.64 -8.59 -3.20
CA SER A 45 -22.21 -7.59 -2.30
C SER A 45 -21.63 -7.63 -0.88
N CYS A 46 -20.49 -8.30 -0.65
CA CYS A 46 -19.85 -8.46 0.64
C CYS A 46 -19.05 -7.18 1.01
N PRO A 47 -19.46 -6.36 2.01
CA PRO A 47 -18.79 -5.11 2.29
C PRO A 47 -17.30 -5.27 2.68
N PRO A 48 -16.89 -6.23 3.56
CA PRO A 48 -15.48 -6.42 3.85
C PRO A 48 -14.67 -6.94 2.66
N CYS A 49 -15.31 -7.73 1.74
CA CYS A 49 -14.65 -8.18 0.52
C CYS A 49 -14.37 -7.01 -0.45
N ILE A 50 -15.30 -6.04 -0.53
CA ILE A 50 -15.16 -4.81 -1.30
C ILE A 50 -14.03 -3.96 -0.73
N SER A 51 -13.98 -3.80 0.59
CA SER A 51 -12.90 -3.04 1.25
C SER A 51 -11.52 -3.67 1.05
N LEU A 52 -11.45 -4.99 0.88
CA LEU A 52 -10.22 -5.74 0.67
C LEU A 52 -9.77 -5.76 -0.81
N ALA A 53 -10.66 -5.49 -1.76
CA ALA A 53 -10.37 -5.61 -3.19
C ALA A 53 -9.15 -4.80 -3.66
N PRO A 54 -8.95 -3.53 -3.26
CA PRO A 54 -7.77 -2.77 -3.67
C PRO A 54 -6.46 -3.39 -3.18
N LEU A 55 -6.42 -3.93 -1.97
CA LEU A 55 -5.24 -4.60 -1.44
C LEU A 55 -4.94 -5.88 -2.20
N MET A 56 -5.95 -6.71 -2.48
CA MET A 56 -5.76 -7.95 -3.25
C MET A 56 -5.29 -7.66 -4.67
N GLU A 57 -5.84 -6.63 -5.32
CA GLU A 57 -5.37 -6.20 -6.64
C GLU A 57 -3.91 -5.73 -6.59
N SER A 58 -3.54 -4.92 -5.60
CA SER A 58 -2.15 -4.50 -5.40
C SER A 58 -1.21 -5.70 -5.24
N LYS A 59 -1.61 -6.70 -4.44
CA LYS A 59 -0.83 -7.94 -4.27
C LYS A 59 -0.73 -8.76 -5.55
N TYR A 60 -1.82 -8.86 -6.32
CA TYR A 60 -1.78 -9.54 -7.62
C TYR A 60 -0.80 -8.89 -8.57
N GLN A 61 -0.81 -7.56 -8.68
CA GLN A 61 0.16 -6.82 -9.51
C GLN A 61 1.59 -7.01 -9.00
N GLN A 62 1.81 -6.92 -7.68
CA GLN A 62 3.10 -7.15 -7.03
C GLN A 62 3.69 -8.52 -7.36
N TRP A 63 2.88 -9.57 -7.38
CA TRP A 63 3.29 -10.93 -7.68
C TRP A 63 3.28 -11.26 -9.19
N GLY A 64 3.20 -10.23 -10.04
CA GLY A 64 3.41 -10.34 -11.48
C GLY A 64 2.18 -10.60 -12.31
N ALA A 65 0.98 -10.32 -11.77
CA ALA A 65 -0.29 -10.34 -12.49
C ALA A 65 -0.54 -11.66 -13.28
N GLY A 66 -0.26 -12.81 -12.65
CA GLY A 66 -0.42 -14.15 -13.23
C GLY A 66 0.61 -14.55 -14.29
N GLN A 67 1.54 -13.65 -14.64
CA GLN A 67 2.54 -13.90 -15.70
C GLN A 67 3.72 -14.77 -15.25
N TYR A 68 3.89 -14.94 -13.94
CA TYR A 68 5.00 -15.67 -13.32
C TYR A 68 4.50 -16.88 -12.51
N ASP A 69 5.12 -17.16 -11.39
CA ASP A 69 4.89 -18.32 -10.55
C ASP A 69 3.83 -18.14 -9.47
N VAL A 70 3.05 -17.03 -9.54
CA VAL A 70 1.91 -16.79 -8.65
C VAL A 70 0.66 -16.42 -9.46
N GLU A 71 -0.48 -17.04 -9.12
CA GLU A 71 -1.77 -16.74 -9.72
C GLU A 71 -2.78 -16.41 -8.62
N PHE A 72 -3.73 -15.53 -8.92
CA PHE A 72 -4.79 -15.13 -8.00
C PHE A 72 -6.17 -15.46 -8.57
N PHE A 73 -7.06 -15.92 -7.71
CA PHE A 73 -8.47 -16.13 -8.02
C PHE A 73 -9.38 -15.54 -6.97
N GLU A 74 -10.53 -15.01 -7.38
CA GLU A 74 -11.64 -14.77 -6.47
C GLU A 74 -12.84 -15.63 -6.84
N LEU A 75 -13.32 -16.43 -5.87
CA LEU A 75 -14.38 -17.40 -6.08
C LEU A 75 -15.59 -17.03 -5.24
N SER A 76 -16.75 -16.81 -5.90
CA SER A 76 -17.97 -16.52 -5.15
C SER A 76 -18.46 -17.74 -4.38
N THR A 77 -18.88 -17.48 -3.15
CA THR A 77 -19.49 -18.48 -2.24
C THR A 77 -21.00 -18.51 -2.32
N GLN A 78 -21.61 -17.70 -3.22
CA GLN A 78 -23.06 -17.51 -3.27
C GLN A 78 -23.65 -17.96 -4.60
N SER A 79 -24.76 -18.69 -4.53
CA SER A 79 -25.44 -19.21 -5.72
C SER A 79 -26.14 -18.13 -6.57
N PHE A 80 -26.31 -16.94 -6.04
CA PHE A 80 -26.91 -15.82 -6.76
C PHE A 80 -25.87 -14.96 -7.52
N ASP A 81 -24.57 -15.14 -7.30
CA ASP A 81 -23.52 -14.45 -8.06
C ASP A 81 -23.20 -15.25 -9.32
N SER A 82 -23.57 -14.74 -10.48
CA SER A 82 -23.14 -15.26 -11.77
C SER A 82 -21.77 -14.73 -12.18
N ASN A 83 -21.15 -15.31 -13.21
CA ASN A 83 -19.96 -14.74 -13.84
C ASN A 83 -20.15 -13.30 -14.33
N ALA A 84 -21.39 -12.97 -14.79
CA ALA A 84 -21.71 -11.59 -15.16
C ALA A 84 -21.69 -10.63 -13.96
N ASP A 85 -22.15 -11.07 -12.78
CA ASP A 85 -22.11 -10.28 -11.54
C ASP A 85 -20.65 -10.12 -11.07
N VAL A 86 -19.84 -11.16 -11.18
CA VAL A 86 -18.41 -11.11 -10.88
C VAL A 86 -17.68 -10.16 -11.83
N ALA A 87 -17.95 -10.19 -13.13
CA ALA A 87 -17.39 -9.23 -14.10
C ALA A 87 -17.74 -7.78 -13.75
N GLN A 88 -18.98 -7.53 -13.34
CA GLN A 88 -19.43 -6.21 -12.90
C GLN A 88 -18.71 -5.78 -11.61
N TYR A 89 -18.54 -6.69 -10.64
CA TYR A 89 -17.79 -6.45 -9.41
C TYR A 89 -16.33 -6.08 -9.72
N LYS A 90 -15.65 -6.88 -10.55
CA LYS A 90 -14.26 -6.62 -10.99
C LYS A 90 -14.12 -5.22 -11.61
N THR A 91 -15.01 -4.87 -12.54
CA THR A 91 -15.03 -3.54 -13.17
C THR A 91 -15.24 -2.42 -12.15
N THR A 92 -16.17 -2.60 -11.21
CA THR A 92 -16.53 -1.57 -10.24
C THR A 92 -15.42 -1.31 -9.22
N HIS A 93 -14.67 -2.36 -8.85
CA HIS A 93 -13.65 -2.30 -7.80
C HIS A 93 -12.21 -2.38 -8.34
N ASN A 94 -12.03 -2.26 -9.67
CA ASN A 94 -10.73 -2.31 -10.37
C ASN A 94 -9.94 -3.58 -10.04
N VAL A 95 -10.59 -4.75 -10.07
CA VAL A 95 -9.95 -6.07 -9.90
C VAL A 95 -9.65 -6.65 -11.27
N SER A 96 -8.38 -7.03 -11.52
CA SER A 96 -7.93 -7.54 -12.81
C SER A 96 -7.69 -9.05 -12.82
N PHE A 97 -7.48 -9.67 -11.66
CA PHE A 97 -7.24 -11.12 -11.59
C PHE A 97 -8.51 -11.94 -11.85
N PRO A 98 -8.38 -13.21 -12.29
CA PRO A 98 -9.50 -14.10 -12.60
C PRO A 98 -10.50 -14.26 -11.44
N GLY A 99 -11.78 -14.29 -11.77
CA GLY A 99 -12.84 -14.47 -10.79
C GLY A 99 -14.02 -15.27 -11.35
N ALA A 100 -14.60 -16.16 -10.56
CA ALA A 100 -15.73 -16.99 -10.99
C ALA A 100 -16.95 -16.89 -10.06
N GLY A 101 -18.12 -16.86 -10.69
CA GLY A 101 -19.42 -16.98 -10.07
C GLY A 101 -19.93 -18.42 -10.06
N ALA A 102 -21.18 -18.61 -9.62
CA ALA A 102 -21.79 -19.93 -9.48
C ALA A 102 -21.90 -20.70 -10.80
N ASP A 103 -22.22 -20.00 -11.89
CA ASP A 103 -22.31 -20.58 -13.23
C ASP A 103 -20.94 -20.87 -13.86
N GLY A 104 -19.86 -20.30 -13.29
CA GLY A 104 -18.47 -20.63 -13.60
C GLY A 104 -17.88 -21.76 -12.76
N GLY A 105 -18.68 -22.44 -11.91
CA GLY A 105 -18.21 -23.56 -11.09
C GLY A 105 -17.64 -23.19 -9.72
N SER A 106 -17.75 -21.92 -9.30
CA SER A 106 -17.17 -21.45 -8.04
C SER A 106 -17.70 -22.22 -6.83
N LEU A 107 -18.99 -22.59 -6.80
CA LEU A 107 -19.60 -23.26 -5.65
C LEU A 107 -18.97 -24.63 -5.35
N ASP A 108 -18.70 -25.41 -6.39
CA ASP A 108 -18.04 -26.70 -6.24
C ASP A 108 -16.58 -26.53 -5.82
N ALA A 109 -15.90 -25.51 -6.36
CA ALA A 109 -14.52 -25.16 -6.04
C ALA A 109 -14.34 -24.73 -4.57
N VAL A 110 -15.29 -23.96 -4.00
CA VAL A 110 -15.18 -23.44 -2.62
C VAL A 110 -15.68 -24.41 -1.55
N ALA A 111 -16.58 -25.36 -1.91
CA ALA A 111 -17.23 -26.27 -0.96
C ALA A 111 -16.24 -27.05 -0.05
N PRO A 112 -15.10 -27.59 -0.54
CA PRO A 112 -14.13 -28.28 0.30
C PRO A 112 -13.53 -27.39 1.38
N TYR A 113 -13.25 -26.12 1.07
CA TYR A 113 -12.69 -25.15 2.01
C TYR A 113 -13.70 -24.70 3.06
N GLN A 114 -14.98 -24.61 2.69
CA GLN A 114 -16.06 -24.29 3.61
C GLN A 114 -16.40 -25.43 4.58
N SER A 115 -16.02 -26.66 4.25
CA SER A 115 -16.31 -27.86 5.05
C SER A 115 -15.55 -27.92 6.40
N GLY A 116 -14.50 -27.11 6.55
CA GLY A 116 -13.59 -27.13 7.70
C GLY A 116 -12.47 -28.18 7.59
N THR A 117 -12.34 -28.86 6.46
CA THR A 117 -11.30 -29.90 6.24
C THR A 117 -9.89 -29.31 6.29
N TYR A 118 -9.72 -28.10 5.75
CA TYR A 118 -8.41 -27.44 5.65
C TYR A 118 -8.16 -26.38 6.75
N GLY A 119 -9.11 -26.19 7.63
CA GLY A 119 -9.06 -25.21 8.70
C GLY A 119 -10.45 -24.61 8.98
N PRO A 120 -10.59 -23.79 10.02
CA PRO A 120 -11.87 -23.18 10.34
C PRO A 120 -12.28 -22.16 9.29
N TYR A 121 -13.52 -22.25 8.79
CA TYR A 121 -14.13 -21.26 7.91
C TYR A 121 -15.08 -20.36 8.71
N PHE A 122 -14.78 -19.07 8.74
CA PHE A 122 -15.55 -18.08 9.50
C PHE A 122 -16.39 -17.14 8.61
N GLY A 123 -16.41 -17.38 7.30
CA GLY A 123 -17.13 -16.55 6.32
C GLY A 123 -16.18 -15.84 5.35
N THR A 124 -16.72 -14.84 4.67
CA THR A 124 -15.98 -14.07 3.65
C THR A 124 -15.65 -12.65 4.14
N PRO A 125 -14.49 -12.08 3.72
CA PRO A 125 -13.48 -12.71 2.89
C PRO A 125 -12.66 -13.77 3.64
N THR A 126 -12.28 -14.84 2.96
CA THR A 126 -11.24 -15.77 3.42
C THR A 126 -10.18 -15.87 2.33
N ILE A 127 -8.92 -15.71 2.69
CA ILE A 127 -7.78 -15.87 1.78
C ILE A 127 -7.15 -17.23 2.03
N ILE A 128 -6.83 -17.93 0.97
CA ILE A 128 -6.21 -19.26 0.96
C ILE A 128 -4.99 -19.18 0.06
N VAL A 129 -3.87 -19.74 0.49
CA VAL A 129 -2.67 -19.91 -0.34
C VAL A 129 -2.47 -21.39 -0.57
N LEU A 130 -2.34 -21.78 -1.84
CA LEU A 130 -2.12 -23.14 -2.30
C LEU A 130 -0.71 -23.25 -2.88
N SER A 131 0.13 -24.07 -2.26
CA SER A 131 1.50 -24.27 -2.72
C SER A 131 1.57 -25.24 -3.89
N PRO A 132 2.64 -25.21 -4.71
CA PRO A 132 2.83 -26.16 -5.81
C PRO A 132 2.84 -27.64 -5.40
N ASP A 133 3.19 -27.93 -4.14
CA ASP A 133 3.17 -29.29 -3.58
C ASP A 133 1.78 -29.76 -3.10
N GLY A 134 0.75 -28.92 -3.30
CA GLY A 134 -0.63 -29.18 -2.87
C GLY A 134 -0.94 -28.74 -1.45
N SER A 135 0.02 -28.21 -0.69
CA SER A 135 -0.23 -27.72 0.67
C SER A 135 -1.22 -26.54 0.69
N VAL A 136 -2.02 -26.44 1.75
CA VAL A 136 -3.09 -25.44 1.91
C VAL A 136 -2.87 -24.62 3.18
N ASP A 137 -2.66 -23.32 3.01
CA ASP A 137 -2.70 -22.33 4.08
C ASP A 137 -4.03 -21.58 4.04
N MET A 138 -4.92 -21.88 5.01
CA MET A 138 -6.28 -21.35 5.02
C MET A 138 -6.46 -20.23 6.05
N GLY A 139 -7.18 -19.17 5.65
CA GLY A 139 -7.48 -18.04 6.54
C GLY A 139 -6.28 -17.14 6.73
N VAL A 140 -5.49 -16.95 5.69
CA VAL A 140 -4.29 -16.10 5.70
C VAL A 140 -4.68 -14.64 5.98
N ASP A 141 -4.02 -14.03 6.95
CA ASP A 141 -4.17 -12.59 7.20
C ASP A 141 -3.64 -11.79 6.00
N PRO A 142 -4.40 -10.84 5.47
CA PRO A 142 -3.96 -10.02 4.33
C PRO A 142 -2.59 -9.34 4.54
N THR A 143 -2.24 -9.00 5.78
CA THR A 143 -0.95 -8.37 6.12
C THR A 143 0.21 -9.36 6.11
N GLN A 144 -0.06 -10.65 6.14
CA GLN A 144 0.94 -11.73 6.10
C GLN A 144 0.98 -12.44 4.74
N LEU A 145 0.16 -12.01 3.79
CA LEU A 145 -0.03 -12.71 2.52
C LEU A 145 1.30 -12.89 1.76
N ASP A 146 2.12 -11.85 1.67
CA ASP A 146 3.41 -11.93 0.98
C ASP A 146 4.38 -12.92 1.62
N ALA A 147 4.43 -12.93 2.96
CA ALA A 147 5.28 -13.87 3.68
C ALA A 147 4.84 -15.33 3.46
N VAL A 148 3.52 -15.58 3.39
CA VAL A 148 2.97 -16.91 3.12
C VAL A 148 3.23 -17.31 1.68
N ILE A 149 3.02 -16.43 0.70
CA ILE A 149 3.35 -16.70 -0.72
C ILE A 149 4.86 -16.99 -0.86
N ALA A 150 5.73 -16.17 -0.29
CA ALA A 150 7.18 -16.39 -0.35
C ALA A 150 7.60 -17.71 0.30
N ALA A 151 6.91 -18.16 1.36
CA ALA A 151 7.18 -19.43 2.04
C ALA A 151 6.89 -20.66 1.17
N THR A 152 6.05 -20.56 0.12
CA THR A 152 5.82 -21.64 -0.86
C THR A 152 7.00 -21.84 -1.80
N GLY A 153 7.97 -20.92 -1.81
CA GLY A 153 9.09 -20.88 -2.74
C GLY A 153 8.80 -20.03 -3.99
N ALA A 154 7.66 -19.36 -4.04
CA ALA A 154 7.34 -18.42 -5.11
C ALA A 154 8.32 -17.23 -5.08
N THR A 155 8.72 -16.80 -6.26
CA THR A 155 9.68 -15.71 -6.47
C THR A 155 9.07 -14.53 -7.25
N GLY A 156 7.83 -14.67 -7.71
CA GLY A 156 7.14 -13.66 -8.47
C GLY A 156 7.89 -13.27 -9.74
N MET A 157 8.03 -11.99 -9.98
CA MET A 157 8.77 -11.47 -11.14
C MET A 157 10.27 -11.82 -11.10
N ASP A 158 10.80 -12.29 -9.96
CA ASP A 158 12.19 -12.75 -9.83
C ASP A 158 12.44 -14.18 -10.38
N SER A 159 11.41 -14.89 -10.91
CA SER A 159 11.53 -16.24 -11.52
C SER A 159 12.33 -16.28 -12.82
N GLY A 160 13.20 -15.35 -13.07
CA GLY A 160 14.13 -15.32 -14.19
C GLY A 160 15.22 -16.35 -14.01
N ASN A 161 14.96 -17.60 -14.46
CA ASN A 161 15.97 -18.62 -14.69
C ASN A 161 17.21 -18.04 -15.36
N GLY A 162 18.38 -18.32 -14.78
CA GLY A 162 19.67 -17.88 -15.27
C GLY A 162 19.88 -18.12 -16.75
N GLY A 163 20.11 -17.07 -17.48
CA GLY A 163 20.64 -17.11 -18.83
C GLY A 163 20.16 -15.98 -19.73
N GLY A 164 20.81 -14.85 -19.65
CA GLY A 164 20.72 -13.84 -20.70
C GLY A 164 20.62 -12.41 -20.15
N GLY A 165 21.74 -11.69 -20.15
CA GLY A 165 21.88 -10.32 -19.65
C GLY A 165 20.76 -9.36 -20.07
N GLY A 166 19.74 -9.28 -19.24
CA GLY A 166 18.89 -8.11 -19.12
C GLY A 166 19.51 -7.23 -18.04
N THR A 167 19.89 -6.04 -18.38
CA THR A 167 20.30 -5.03 -17.41
C THR A 167 19.13 -4.84 -16.45
N ASP A 168 19.35 -5.13 -15.18
CA ASP A 168 18.48 -4.75 -14.08
C ASP A 168 18.20 -3.23 -14.23
N LEU A 169 16.95 -2.88 -14.58
CA LEU A 169 16.56 -1.50 -14.83
C LEU A 169 16.05 -0.82 -13.56
N THR A 170 16.24 -1.44 -12.39
CA THR A 170 15.84 -0.84 -11.11
C THR A 170 16.85 0.21 -10.66
N THR A 171 16.35 1.25 -10.04
CA THR A 171 17.16 2.27 -9.36
C THR A 171 16.91 2.14 -7.86
N THR A 172 17.98 2.05 -7.07
CA THR A 172 17.89 2.08 -5.61
C THR A 172 17.81 3.52 -5.13
N TYR A 173 16.86 3.83 -4.26
CA TYR A 173 16.70 5.14 -3.64
C TYR A 173 16.95 5.04 -2.15
N ASP A 174 17.86 5.87 -1.62
CA ASP A 174 18.05 6.05 -0.18
C ASP A 174 17.17 7.21 0.29
N ILE A 175 16.03 6.86 0.91
CA ILE A 175 15.03 7.83 1.36
C ILE A 175 15.30 8.20 2.81
N SER A 176 15.40 9.50 3.07
CA SER A 176 15.56 10.02 4.42
C SER A 176 14.77 11.30 4.63
N ALA A 177 14.47 11.60 5.90
CA ALA A 177 13.88 12.86 6.29
C ALA A 177 14.64 13.47 7.47
N SER A 178 15.00 14.73 7.33
CA SER A 178 15.51 15.56 8.42
C SER A 178 14.38 16.42 8.98
N VAL A 179 14.55 16.92 10.19
CA VAL A 179 13.56 17.79 10.84
C VAL A 179 14.13 19.18 11.00
N ALA A 180 13.42 20.19 10.53
CA ALA A 180 13.74 21.57 10.81
C ALA A 180 13.32 21.90 12.25
N GLY A 181 14.28 22.01 13.15
CA GLY A 181 14.04 22.25 14.58
C GLY A 181 14.36 21.05 15.46
N SER A 182 13.90 21.10 16.71
CA SER A 182 14.23 20.11 17.75
C SER A 182 13.13 19.10 18.04
N THR A 183 11.92 19.32 17.55
CA THR A 183 10.78 18.38 17.71
C THR A 183 10.82 17.33 16.63
N VAL A 184 10.48 16.11 16.99
CA VAL A 184 10.40 14.96 16.10
C VAL A 184 8.95 14.56 15.90
N PRO A 185 8.48 14.26 14.67
CA PRO A 185 7.14 13.74 14.46
C PRO A 185 6.94 12.39 15.16
N SER A 186 5.69 12.03 15.44
CA SER A 186 5.36 10.74 16.04
C SER A 186 5.64 9.57 15.10
N ALA A 187 5.43 9.78 13.80
CA ALA A 187 5.78 8.85 12.75
C ALA A 187 6.00 9.58 11.43
N VAL A 188 6.81 8.99 10.56
CA VAL A 188 7.02 9.42 9.17
C VAL A 188 6.72 8.23 8.27
N SER A 189 5.86 8.43 7.30
CA SER A 189 5.54 7.44 6.26
C SER A 189 5.93 8.00 4.90
N TYR A 190 6.41 7.14 4.03
CA TYR A 190 6.74 7.49 2.65
C TYR A 190 5.78 6.80 1.70
N TYR A 191 5.33 7.51 0.70
CA TYR A 191 4.36 7.01 -0.28
C TYR A 191 4.83 7.28 -1.69
N LEU A 192 4.57 6.32 -2.58
CA LEU A 192 4.76 6.45 -4.01
C LEU A 192 3.44 6.77 -4.70
N LYS A 193 3.44 7.71 -5.63
CA LYS A 193 2.27 8.06 -6.44
C LYS A 193 2.66 8.65 -7.79
N PRO A 194 1.75 8.68 -8.79
CA PRO A 194 1.92 9.58 -9.95
C PRO A 194 1.90 11.05 -9.50
N ALA A 195 2.68 11.91 -10.15
CA ALA A 195 2.79 13.33 -9.78
C ALA A 195 1.42 14.04 -9.69
N ASN A 196 0.51 13.69 -10.59
CA ASN A 196 -0.81 14.30 -10.72
C ASN A 196 -1.92 13.60 -9.90
N ALA A 197 -1.61 12.58 -9.12
CA ALA A 197 -2.60 11.93 -8.25
C ALA A 197 -2.80 12.71 -6.95
N ASP A 198 -4.05 12.91 -6.54
CA ASP A 198 -4.38 13.59 -5.28
C ASP A 198 -4.09 12.73 -4.05
N THR A 199 -4.15 11.41 -4.20
CA THR A 199 -3.93 10.45 -3.11
C THR A 199 -2.70 9.58 -3.36
N PRO A 200 -1.95 9.19 -2.30
CA PRO A 200 -0.91 8.18 -2.40
C PRO A 200 -1.46 6.85 -2.89
N LEU A 201 -0.73 6.16 -3.77
CA LEU A 201 -1.12 4.84 -4.29
C LEU A 201 -0.46 3.70 -3.51
N TYR A 202 0.81 3.89 -3.12
CA TYR A 202 1.58 2.83 -2.47
C TYR A 202 2.24 3.36 -1.20
N ASP A 203 2.09 2.61 -0.11
CA ASP A 203 2.83 2.84 1.14
C ASP A 203 4.19 2.16 1.01
N ILE A 204 5.26 2.95 0.93
CA ILE A 204 6.62 2.42 0.81
C ILE A 204 7.08 1.85 2.15
N LEU A 205 6.94 2.59 3.24
CA LEU A 205 7.10 2.10 4.61
C LEU A 205 6.78 3.20 5.64
N SER A 206 6.30 2.76 6.81
CA SER A 206 6.15 3.60 7.98
C SER A 206 7.36 3.40 8.88
N ILE A 207 8.30 4.35 8.94
CA ILE A 207 9.45 4.28 9.84
C ILE A 207 9.44 5.41 10.86
N THR A 208 9.83 5.04 12.09
CA THR A 208 10.09 6.00 13.16
C THR A 208 11.59 6.30 13.16
N ASN A 209 12.00 7.40 12.53
CA ASN A 209 13.39 7.87 12.43
C ASN A 209 14.37 6.90 11.74
N GLY A 210 14.68 7.11 10.47
CA GLY A 210 15.66 6.34 9.73
C GLY A 210 15.73 6.68 8.26
N SER A 211 16.74 6.14 7.58
CA SER A 211 16.79 6.01 6.13
C SER A 211 16.19 4.68 5.71
N LEU A 212 15.66 4.63 4.53
CA LEU A 212 15.08 3.46 3.91
C LEU A 212 15.66 3.31 2.50
N ASP A 213 16.21 2.15 2.21
CA ASP A 213 16.54 1.77 0.84
C ASP A 213 15.28 1.25 0.13
N PHE A 214 15.01 1.78 -1.04
CA PHE A 214 13.82 1.51 -1.84
C PHE A 214 14.22 1.34 -3.31
N GLU A 215 13.78 0.25 -3.93
CA GLU A 215 14.02 -0.03 -5.34
C GLU A 215 12.79 0.30 -6.19
N TYR A 216 13.02 1.02 -7.30
CA TYR A 216 11.94 1.40 -8.20
C TYR A 216 12.41 1.47 -9.68
N PRO A 217 11.62 1.01 -10.67
CA PRO A 217 10.48 0.13 -10.43
C PRO A 217 10.91 -1.21 -9.86
N SER A 218 10.04 -1.89 -9.15
CA SER A 218 10.31 -3.19 -8.55
C SER A 218 9.04 -4.04 -8.54
N ASN A 219 9.14 -5.26 -8.03
CA ASN A 219 8.00 -6.14 -7.89
C ASN A 219 6.92 -5.54 -6.97
N ASP A 220 7.34 -4.80 -5.95
CA ASP A 220 6.45 -4.14 -5.01
C ASP A 220 5.84 -2.85 -5.56
N PHE A 221 6.54 -2.22 -6.52
CA PHE A 221 6.21 -0.90 -7.03
C PHE A 221 6.33 -0.86 -8.55
N PRO A 222 5.24 -1.15 -9.29
CA PRO A 222 5.25 -1.14 -10.75
C PRO A 222 5.52 0.27 -11.30
N ALA A 223 6.04 0.34 -12.52
CA ALA A 223 6.31 1.60 -13.19
C ALA A 223 5.05 2.47 -13.29
N LEU A 224 5.12 3.68 -12.79
CA LEU A 224 4.08 4.69 -12.83
C LEU A 224 4.44 5.79 -13.83
N GLU A 225 3.43 6.50 -14.34
CA GLU A 225 3.64 7.70 -15.14
C GLU A 225 4.06 8.85 -14.20
N GLU A 226 5.23 9.45 -14.46
CA GLU A 226 5.81 10.52 -13.64
C GLU A 226 5.79 10.19 -12.13
N PRO A 227 6.48 9.13 -11.69
CA PRO A 227 6.45 8.70 -10.29
C PRO A 227 7.09 9.74 -9.37
N VAL A 228 6.45 9.98 -8.22
CA VAL A 228 6.99 10.84 -7.17
C VAL A 228 6.89 10.16 -5.82
N ILE A 229 7.86 10.44 -4.94
CA ILE A 229 7.77 10.10 -3.52
C ILE A 229 7.29 11.33 -2.75
N ILE A 230 6.45 11.08 -1.75
CA ILE A 230 6.05 12.07 -0.74
C ILE A 230 6.35 11.54 0.65
N ALA A 231 6.67 12.45 1.57
CA ALA A 231 6.81 12.16 2.99
C ALA A 231 5.62 12.75 3.76
N VAL A 232 4.96 11.91 4.56
CA VAL A 232 3.84 12.31 5.42
C VAL A 232 4.26 12.08 6.87
N ALA A 233 4.34 13.15 7.64
CA ALA A 233 4.66 13.08 9.05
C ALA A 233 3.42 13.37 9.91
N THR A 234 3.26 12.61 10.99
CA THR A 234 2.15 12.75 11.93
C THR A 234 2.63 13.18 13.30
N GLY A 235 1.75 13.85 14.05
CA GLY A 235 2.03 14.32 15.40
C GLY A 235 0.96 15.29 15.88
N SER A 236 1.08 15.74 17.14
CA SER A 236 0.19 16.78 17.69
C SER A 236 0.27 18.07 16.88
N ILE A 237 -0.82 18.84 16.78
CA ILE A 237 -0.79 20.16 16.13
C ILE A 237 0.07 21.17 16.91
N VAL A 238 0.16 21.02 18.24
CA VAL A 238 0.99 21.84 19.11
C VAL A 238 1.88 20.93 19.97
N ASP A 239 3.12 21.31 20.14
CA ASP A 239 4.11 20.68 20.99
C ASP A 239 4.97 21.77 21.70
N ASP A 240 5.93 21.36 22.49
CA ASP A 240 6.77 22.26 23.29
C ASP A 240 7.57 23.30 22.48
N ASN A 241 7.72 23.09 21.17
CA ASN A 241 8.45 23.98 20.28
C ASN A 241 7.54 24.99 19.55
N VAL A 242 6.24 24.76 19.53
CA VAL A 242 5.26 25.70 19.00
C VAL A 242 4.70 26.51 20.16
N ASN A 243 5.06 27.79 20.26
CA ASN A 243 4.77 28.60 21.43
C ASN A 243 4.54 30.09 21.10
N ALA A 244 4.44 30.92 22.11
CA ALA A 244 4.18 32.35 21.95
C ALA A 244 5.27 33.13 21.20
N LEU A 245 6.51 32.61 21.14
CA LEU A 245 7.60 33.24 20.36
C LEU A 245 7.33 33.11 18.86
N ASP A 246 6.74 32.00 18.42
CA ASP A 246 6.35 31.80 17.03
C ASP A 246 5.27 32.80 16.62
N LEU A 247 4.25 33.01 17.48
CA LEU A 247 3.26 34.06 17.27
C LEU A 247 3.89 35.45 17.12
N LEU A 248 4.90 35.75 17.95
CA LEU A 248 5.60 37.02 17.87
C LEU A 248 6.39 37.18 16.58
N LYS A 249 7.09 36.13 16.15
CA LYS A 249 7.87 36.14 14.90
C LYS A 249 6.98 36.24 13.66
N ILE A 250 5.89 35.45 13.60
CA ILE A 250 4.91 35.53 12.51
C ILE A 250 4.28 36.97 12.48
N ARG A 251 3.94 37.54 13.64
CA ARG A 251 3.44 38.90 13.71
C ARG A 251 4.45 39.93 13.19
N LYS A 252 5.73 39.79 13.54
CA LYS A 252 6.78 40.70 13.06
C LYS A 252 6.93 40.59 11.54
N HIS A 253 6.85 39.38 10.99
CA HIS A 253 6.91 39.15 9.55
C HIS A 253 5.73 39.84 8.83
N ILE A 254 4.50 39.66 9.32
CA ILE A 254 3.29 40.30 8.77
C ILE A 254 3.39 41.83 8.81
N LEU A 255 4.02 42.38 9.86
CA LEU A 255 4.21 43.83 10.01
C LEU A 255 5.47 44.35 9.29
N GLU A 256 6.16 43.51 8.53
CA GLU A 256 7.41 43.84 7.81
C GLU A 256 8.55 44.34 8.74
N LEU A 257 8.48 44.02 10.02
CA LEU A 257 9.51 44.36 11.01
C LEU A 257 10.70 43.42 10.98
N GLU A 258 10.43 42.15 10.68
CA GLU A 258 11.43 41.09 10.58
C GLU A 258 10.91 40.04 9.59
N SER A 259 11.46 39.98 8.37
CA SER A 259 11.00 39.08 7.33
C SER A 259 11.58 37.69 7.51
N PHE A 260 10.78 36.67 7.26
CA PHE A 260 11.30 35.30 7.07
C PHE A 260 12.16 35.21 5.82
N THR A 261 13.22 34.44 5.89
CA THR A 261 14.22 34.33 4.82
C THR A 261 14.42 32.91 4.32
N THR A 262 13.81 31.93 5.00
CA THR A 262 13.93 30.51 4.62
C THR A 262 12.57 29.93 4.28
N ASP A 263 12.56 28.93 3.41
CA ASP A 263 11.32 28.24 3.01
C ASP A 263 10.69 27.52 4.20
N GLU A 264 11.50 27.02 5.14
CA GLU A 264 11.00 26.36 6.34
C GLU A 264 10.20 27.33 7.23
N GLN A 265 10.68 28.57 7.39
CA GLN A 265 9.95 29.59 8.14
C GLN A 265 8.65 29.97 7.45
N LEU A 266 8.67 30.13 6.13
CA LEU A 266 7.48 30.45 5.35
C LEU A 266 6.46 29.32 5.40
N LEU A 267 6.88 28.08 5.21
CA LEU A 267 5.99 26.92 5.29
C LEU A 267 5.44 26.69 6.70
N GLY A 268 6.26 26.88 7.73
CA GLY A 268 5.83 26.78 9.13
C GLY A 268 4.82 27.86 9.51
N ALA A 269 4.97 29.07 8.99
CA ALA A 269 4.10 30.22 9.29
C ALA A 269 2.72 30.18 8.61
N ASP A 270 2.61 29.54 7.45
CA ASP A 270 1.34 29.34 6.75
C ASP A 270 0.53 28.24 7.44
N VAL A 271 -0.16 28.60 8.52
CA VAL A 271 -0.86 27.67 9.42
C VAL A 271 -2.18 27.19 8.82
N ASN A 272 -2.80 27.97 7.95
CA ASN A 272 -4.06 27.61 7.31
C ASN A 272 -3.89 26.98 5.91
N GLY A 273 -2.66 26.90 5.40
CA GLY A 273 -2.34 26.25 4.13
C GLY A 273 -2.86 26.99 2.89
N ASP A 274 -3.09 28.32 2.97
CA ASP A 274 -3.60 29.10 1.84
C ASP A 274 -2.50 29.76 0.97
N GLY A 275 -1.24 29.54 1.34
CA GLY A 275 -0.07 30.07 0.64
C GLY A 275 0.26 31.52 0.98
N ASN A 276 -0.47 32.15 1.93
CA ASN A 276 -0.24 33.51 2.35
C ASN A 276 -0.05 33.58 3.87
N ILE A 277 0.96 34.30 4.31
CA ILE A 277 1.17 34.52 5.75
C ILE A 277 0.51 35.83 6.16
N ASN A 278 -0.57 35.74 6.96
CA ASN A 278 -1.37 36.85 7.32
C ASN A 278 -2.02 36.71 8.72
N ALA A 279 -2.96 37.61 9.07
CA ALA A 279 -3.59 37.58 10.39
C ALA A 279 -4.45 36.33 10.68
N LEU A 280 -4.85 35.57 9.64
CA LEU A 280 -5.61 34.33 9.83
C LEU A 280 -4.69 33.22 10.36
N ASP A 281 -3.42 33.16 9.92
CA ASP A 281 -2.42 32.22 10.43
C ASP A 281 -2.16 32.47 11.92
N LEU A 282 -1.95 33.75 12.29
CA LEU A 282 -1.81 34.14 13.71
C LEU A 282 -3.02 33.70 14.53
N LEU A 283 -4.24 33.93 14.02
CA LEU A 283 -5.47 33.57 14.73
C LEU A 283 -5.58 32.04 14.88
N ASN A 284 -5.25 31.27 13.84
CA ASN A 284 -5.35 29.84 13.89
C ASN A 284 -4.27 29.22 14.79
N LEU A 285 -3.04 29.74 14.74
CA LEU A 285 -1.99 29.31 15.65
C LEU A 285 -2.34 29.65 17.10
N GLN A 286 -2.90 30.84 17.36
CA GLN A 286 -3.36 31.23 18.69
C GLN A 286 -4.46 30.31 19.21
N LYS A 287 -5.43 29.92 18.34
CA LYS A 287 -6.47 28.95 18.71
C LYS A 287 -5.90 27.60 19.05
N ALA A 288 -4.90 27.11 18.27
CA ALA A 288 -4.23 25.86 18.53
C ALA A 288 -3.49 25.89 19.88
N LEU A 289 -2.70 26.92 20.14
CA LEU A 289 -1.98 27.12 21.42
C LEU A 289 -2.88 27.21 22.64
N LEU A 290 -4.12 27.67 22.45
CA LEU A 290 -5.14 27.72 23.50
C LEU A 290 -6.03 26.48 23.55
N GLU A 291 -5.66 25.42 22.76
CA GLU A 291 -6.41 24.16 22.66
C GLU A 291 -7.89 24.36 22.26
N LEU A 292 -8.19 25.42 21.52
CA LEU A 292 -9.55 25.72 21.02
C LEU A 292 -9.86 25.00 19.72
N ILE A 293 -8.83 24.46 19.05
CA ILE A 293 -8.92 23.61 17.87
C ILE A 293 -7.97 22.43 18.04
N SER A 294 -8.36 21.27 17.51
CA SER A 294 -7.54 20.04 17.48
C SER A 294 -6.92 19.78 16.11
N GLU A 295 -7.33 20.54 15.09
CA GLU A 295 -6.87 20.43 13.71
C GLU A 295 -6.73 21.82 13.10
N PHE A 296 -5.75 22.00 12.22
CA PHE A 296 -5.63 23.25 11.46
C PHE A 296 -6.70 23.33 10.36
N PRO A 297 -7.12 24.55 9.97
CA PRO A 297 -8.11 24.74 8.90
C PRO A 297 -7.63 24.17 7.55
N ASN A 298 -8.58 23.97 6.64
CA ASN A 298 -8.35 23.51 5.26
C ASN A 298 -7.62 22.16 5.15
N GLY A 299 -7.63 21.35 6.21
CA GLY A 299 -6.90 20.09 6.24
C GLY A 299 -5.37 20.26 6.29
N THR A 300 -4.88 21.45 6.71
CA THR A 300 -3.45 21.70 6.83
C THR A 300 -2.83 20.71 7.82
N PRO A 301 -1.82 19.92 7.41
CA PRO A 301 -1.22 18.92 8.27
C PRO A 301 -0.41 19.57 9.41
N SER A 302 -0.26 18.87 10.52
CA SER A 302 0.58 19.29 11.64
C SER A 302 2.08 19.32 11.30
N TRP A 303 2.45 18.63 10.24
CA TRP A 303 3.80 18.62 9.67
C TRP A 303 3.72 18.78 8.16
N LYS A 304 4.59 19.58 7.60
CA LYS A 304 4.79 19.77 6.15
C LYS A 304 6.14 19.23 5.76
N SER A 305 6.34 18.91 4.49
CA SER A 305 7.64 18.51 3.95
C SER A 305 8.12 19.48 2.88
N THR A 306 9.41 19.69 2.81
CA THR A 306 10.06 20.37 1.69
C THR A 306 11.22 19.52 1.17
N PRO A 307 11.25 19.25 -0.14
CA PRO A 307 10.17 19.52 -1.10
C PRO A 307 8.88 18.74 -0.75
N ALA A 308 7.74 19.18 -1.26
CA ALA A 308 6.45 18.50 -1.01
C ALA A 308 6.39 17.12 -1.67
N GLN A 309 7.09 16.95 -2.79
CA GLN A 309 7.25 15.70 -3.51
C GLN A 309 8.59 15.68 -4.25
N ILE A 310 9.17 14.51 -4.45
CA ILE A 310 10.43 14.31 -5.17
C ILE A 310 10.16 13.37 -6.35
N PRO A 311 10.41 13.82 -7.61
CA PRO A 311 10.32 12.95 -8.76
C PRO A 311 11.37 11.85 -8.69
N LEU A 312 10.98 10.62 -9.04
CA LEU A 312 11.93 9.54 -9.24
C LEU A 312 12.51 9.61 -10.66
N VAL A 313 13.82 9.64 -10.75
CA VAL A 313 14.55 9.64 -12.01
C VAL A 313 15.20 8.27 -12.15
N GLU A 314 14.90 7.57 -13.25
CA GLU A 314 15.56 6.30 -13.53
C GLU A 314 17.05 6.51 -13.75
N ASN A 315 17.87 5.99 -12.84
CA ASN A 315 19.32 6.05 -12.89
C ASN A 315 19.88 4.64 -12.64
N VAL A 316 19.73 3.82 -13.64
CA VAL A 316 20.05 2.38 -13.58
C VAL A 316 21.44 2.14 -13.02
N GLY A 317 21.51 1.41 -11.90
CA GLY A 317 22.76 0.94 -11.30
C GLY A 317 23.45 1.96 -10.38
N GLN A 318 22.78 3.06 -9.99
CA GLN A 318 23.25 4.01 -8.98
C GLN A 318 22.18 4.20 -7.90
N ALA A 319 22.63 4.37 -6.65
CA ALA A 319 21.74 4.76 -5.57
C ALA A 319 21.49 6.28 -5.63
N GLU A 320 20.21 6.68 -5.62
CA GLU A 320 19.79 8.08 -5.61
C GLU A 320 19.32 8.48 -4.20
N ALA A 321 19.84 9.58 -3.69
CA ALA A 321 19.41 10.08 -2.39
C ALA A 321 18.10 10.90 -2.52
N VAL A 322 17.08 10.50 -1.79
CA VAL A 322 15.78 11.19 -1.68
C VAL A 322 15.66 11.78 -0.29
N GLN A 323 15.79 13.09 -0.17
CA GLN A 323 15.82 13.76 1.12
C GLN A 323 14.70 14.76 1.28
N PHE A 324 13.97 14.63 2.37
CA PHE A 324 12.94 15.57 2.81
C PHE A 324 13.39 16.34 4.04
N THR A 325 12.95 17.58 4.15
CA THR A 325 13.00 18.33 5.43
C THR A 325 11.58 18.44 5.95
N LEU A 326 11.34 17.95 7.16
CA LEU A 326 10.04 18.03 7.83
C LEU A 326 9.96 19.29 8.66
N ILE A 327 8.86 20.01 8.51
CA ILE A 327 8.64 21.32 9.12
C ILE A 327 7.38 21.25 9.96
N LYS A 328 7.50 21.57 11.23
CA LYS A 328 6.36 21.65 12.14
C LYS A 328 5.50 22.88 11.81
N THR A 329 4.24 22.69 11.47
CA THR A 329 3.30 23.80 11.23
C THR A 329 3.13 24.62 12.51
N GLY A 330 3.32 25.92 12.39
CA GLY A 330 3.31 26.87 13.51
C GLY A 330 4.69 27.13 14.11
N ASN A 331 5.72 26.35 13.82
CA ASN A 331 7.09 26.59 14.29
C ASN A 331 7.86 27.38 13.23
N VAL A 332 8.46 28.50 13.63
CA VAL A 332 9.26 29.41 12.78
C VAL A 332 10.61 29.78 13.42
N ASN A 333 11.09 28.91 14.34
CA ASN A 333 12.36 29.08 15.06
C ASN A 333 13.54 28.52 14.30
#